data_13c5c14ff3ccb57ee3909c1cd118599c
#
_entry.id   13c5c14ff3ccb57ee3909c1cd118599c
#
_cell.length_a   1.000
_cell.length_b   1.000
_cell.length_c   1.000
_cell.angle_alpha   90.00
_cell.angle_beta   90.00
_cell.angle_gamma   90.00
#
_symmetry.space_group_name_H-M   'P 1'
#
loop_
_entity.id
_entity.type
_entity.pdbx_description
1 polymer ?
#
loop_
_entity_poly.entity_id
_entity_poly.type
_entity_poly.pdbx_seq_one_letter_code
_entity_poly.pdbx_strand_id
1 'polypeptide(L)'
;KYRLVGSEMCIRDRPGGHGLNLAALVISLLLGLLYFNGSGIWTIILMSILAGFIGWHLIMGIGGADMPVVVSMLNSYSGWAAAAIGFTLGNDLLIVTGALVGSSGAILSYIMCKAMNRHFISVILGGFGSQVQSETEIEGEQVSIDADGVASLLNDADQVIIVPGYGMAVAQAQQTVSELTRRLRAKSKKVRFGIHPVAGRLPGHMNVLLAEAKVPYDIVLEMDEINDDFPNTDVVIVIGSNDIVNPAAQDDPNSPIAGMPVLEVWKSKNVIVSKRGQGTGYSGI
;
A
#
# COMPACT_ATOMS: atom_id res chain seq x y z
N LYS A 1 18.85 0.38 -21.77
CA LYS A 1 17.36 0.24 -21.81
C LYS A 1 16.95 -0.45 -20.52
N TYR A 2 16.95 0.25 -19.41
CA TYR A 2 16.32 -0.22 -18.18
C TYR A 2 14.82 -0.03 -18.35
N ARG A 3 14.15 -1.08 -18.73
CA ARG A 3 12.73 -1.20 -18.61
C ARG A 3 12.47 -1.25 -17.12
N LEU A 4 12.11 -0.13 -16.51
CA LEU A 4 11.48 -0.14 -15.20
C LEU A 4 10.26 -1.03 -15.37
N VAL A 5 10.32 -2.20 -14.79
CA VAL A 5 9.22 -3.14 -14.67
C VAL A 5 8.20 -2.46 -13.75
N GLY A 6 7.41 -1.57 -14.33
CA GLY A 6 6.13 -1.21 -13.77
C GLY A 6 5.20 -2.35 -14.12
N SER A 7 4.39 -2.75 -13.22
CA SER A 7 3.17 -3.54 -13.37
C SER A 7 3.24 -5.05 -13.61
N GLU A 8 4.35 -5.66 -13.93
CA GLU A 8 4.42 -7.11 -13.93
C GLU A 8 5.08 -7.64 -12.65
N MET A 9 4.53 -7.30 -11.49
CA MET A 9 4.63 -8.24 -10.39
C MET A 9 3.53 -9.28 -10.58
N CYS A 10 3.67 -10.03 -11.67
CA CYS A 10 3.00 -11.31 -11.80
C CYS A 10 3.21 -12.04 -10.49
N ILE A 11 2.14 -12.50 -9.88
CA ILE A 11 2.19 -13.57 -8.89
C ILE A 11 2.90 -14.70 -9.64
N ARG A 12 4.19 -14.80 -9.41
CA ARG A 12 5.00 -15.83 -10.03
C ARG A 12 4.59 -17.11 -9.35
N ASP A 13 4.01 -18.04 -10.11
CA ASP A 13 3.65 -19.37 -9.60
C ASP A 13 4.84 -19.92 -8.83
N ARG A 14 4.63 -20.15 -7.53
CA ARG A 14 5.71 -20.60 -6.67
C ARG A 14 5.98 -22.06 -6.98
N PRO A 15 7.17 -22.46 -7.39
CA PRO A 15 7.49 -23.88 -7.56
C PRO A 15 7.31 -24.59 -6.20
N GLY A 16 6.42 -25.58 -6.14
CA GLY A 16 6.16 -26.38 -4.95
C GLY A 16 5.18 -25.78 -3.92
N GLY A 17 4.72 -24.53 -4.09
CA GLY A 17 3.68 -23.91 -3.27
C GLY A 17 3.96 -23.95 -1.76
N HIS A 18 2.89 -24.11 -0.98
CA HIS A 18 2.98 -24.18 0.49
C HIS A 18 3.60 -25.48 1.01
N GLY A 19 3.60 -26.57 0.22
CA GLY A 19 4.21 -27.84 0.60
C GLY A 19 5.72 -27.73 0.82
N LEU A 20 6.41 -26.97 -0.03
CA LEU A 20 7.84 -26.73 0.11
C LEU A 20 8.16 -25.90 1.37
N ASN A 21 7.36 -24.88 1.67
CA ASN A 21 7.52 -24.08 2.88
C ASN A 21 7.27 -24.90 4.14
N LEU A 22 6.27 -25.77 4.12
CA LEU A 22 5.98 -26.68 5.23
C LEU A 22 7.13 -27.66 5.44
N ALA A 23 7.65 -28.27 4.38
CA ALA A 23 8.81 -29.15 4.46
C ALA A 23 10.04 -28.44 5.03
N ALA A 24 10.35 -27.22 4.56
CA ALA A 24 11.45 -26.44 5.06
C ALA A 24 11.27 -26.04 6.55
N LEU A 25 10.03 -25.73 6.97
CA LEU A 25 9.69 -25.47 8.37
C LEU A 25 9.95 -26.70 9.24
N VAL A 26 9.45 -27.87 8.83
CA VAL A 26 9.62 -29.13 9.57
C VAL A 26 11.11 -29.46 9.71
N ILE A 27 11.88 -29.35 8.62
CA ILE A 27 13.33 -29.57 8.65
C ILE A 27 14.01 -28.58 9.59
N SER A 28 13.63 -27.30 9.57
CA SER A 28 14.18 -26.29 10.50
C SER A 28 13.91 -26.63 11.96
N LEU A 29 12.70 -27.13 12.27
CA LEU A 29 12.36 -27.57 13.63
C LEU A 29 13.18 -28.79 14.06
N LEU A 30 13.37 -29.76 13.16
CA LEU A 30 14.21 -30.95 13.44
C LEU A 30 15.66 -30.55 13.68
N LEU A 31 16.21 -29.61 12.90
CA LEU A 31 17.57 -29.08 13.10
C LEU A 31 17.70 -28.35 14.43
N GLY A 32 16.66 -27.62 14.84
CA GLY A 32 16.61 -26.99 16.17
C GLY A 32 16.63 -28.00 17.31
N LEU A 33 15.89 -29.09 17.19
CA LEU A 33 15.91 -30.20 18.16
C LEU A 33 17.26 -30.91 18.21
N LEU A 34 17.90 -31.13 17.06
CA LEU A 34 19.26 -31.68 16.98
C LEU A 34 20.29 -30.77 17.65
N TYR A 35 20.18 -29.48 17.46
CA TYR A 35 21.03 -28.51 18.15
C TYR A 35 20.87 -28.60 19.65
N PHE A 36 19.64 -28.67 20.15
CA PHE A 36 19.34 -28.80 21.57
C PHE A 36 19.93 -30.07 22.18
N ASN A 37 20.01 -31.15 21.39
CA ASN A 37 20.66 -32.41 21.76
C ASN A 37 22.19 -32.41 21.65
N GLY A 38 22.81 -31.25 21.45
CA GLY A 38 24.29 -31.09 21.46
C GLY A 38 24.95 -31.24 20.09
N SER A 39 24.19 -31.20 18.99
CA SER A 39 24.77 -31.12 17.65
C SER A 39 25.48 -29.80 17.44
N GLY A 40 26.58 -29.80 16.69
CA GLY A 40 27.44 -28.63 16.49
C GLY A 40 26.75 -27.44 15.80
N ILE A 41 27.46 -26.31 15.74
CA ILE A 41 27.01 -25.02 15.20
C ILE A 41 26.46 -25.09 13.75
N TRP A 42 26.81 -26.12 13.00
CA TRP A 42 26.33 -26.36 11.64
C TRP A 42 24.82 -26.47 11.52
N THR A 43 24.15 -26.98 12.56
CA THR A 43 22.68 -27.08 12.58
C THR A 43 22.02 -25.70 12.62
N ILE A 44 22.61 -24.73 13.34
CA ILE A 44 22.13 -23.34 13.36
C ILE A 44 22.33 -22.68 11.99
N ILE A 45 23.48 -22.90 11.36
CA ILE A 45 23.77 -22.32 10.04
C ILE A 45 22.77 -22.84 9.00
N LEU A 46 22.52 -24.15 8.97
CA LEU A 46 21.54 -24.76 8.06
C LEU A 46 20.13 -24.25 8.35
N MET A 47 19.74 -24.15 9.61
CA MET A 47 18.44 -23.60 10.01
C MET A 47 18.28 -22.14 9.57
N SER A 48 19.32 -21.30 9.67
CA SER A 48 19.30 -19.91 9.22
C SER A 48 19.15 -19.79 7.71
N ILE A 49 19.81 -20.66 6.95
CA ILE A 49 19.69 -20.71 5.48
C ILE A 49 18.26 -21.11 5.08
N LEU A 50 17.69 -22.14 5.74
CA LEU A 50 16.31 -22.57 5.47
C LEU A 50 15.30 -21.49 5.84
N ALA A 51 15.49 -20.80 6.98
CA ALA A 51 14.62 -19.69 7.37
C ALA A 51 14.69 -18.53 6.35
N GLY A 52 15.88 -18.20 5.87
CA GLY A 52 16.06 -17.21 4.79
C GLY A 52 15.35 -17.63 3.50
N PHE A 53 15.44 -18.90 3.14
CA PHE A 53 14.74 -19.44 1.97
C PHE A 53 13.22 -19.35 2.11
N ILE A 54 12.66 -19.73 3.27
CA ILE A 54 11.22 -19.61 3.55
C ILE A 54 10.78 -18.15 3.42
N GLY A 55 11.53 -17.21 4.03
CA GLY A 55 11.23 -15.79 3.94
C GLY A 55 11.21 -15.27 2.50
N TRP A 56 12.22 -15.59 1.74
CA TRP A 56 12.30 -15.22 0.33
C TRP A 56 11.15 -15.83 -0.49
N HIS A 57 10.89 -17.12 -0.30
CA HIS A 57 9.85 -17.84 -1.03
C HIS A 57 8.44 -17.34 -0.70
N LEU A 58 8.15 -16.93 0.55
CA LEU A 58 6.88 -16.36 0.95
C LEU A 58 6.65 -14.99 0.29
N ILE A 59 7.65 -14.11 0.34
CA ILE A 59 7.52 -12.73 -0.19
C ILE A 59 7.32 -12.74 -1.71
N MET A 60 7.97 -13.64 -2.43
CA MET A 60 7.83 -13.74 -3.89
C MET A 60 6.42 -14.05 -4.38
N GLY A 61 5.55 -14.56 -3.51
CA GLY A 61 4.16 -14.86 -3.87
C GLY A 61 3.15 -13.82 -3.42
N ILE A 62 3.60 -12.68 -2.89
CA ILE A 62 2.71 -11.65 -2.39
C ILE A 62 2.55 -10.59 -3.48
N GLY A 63 1.30 -10.23 -3.77
CA GLY A 63 0.97 -9.17 -4.73
C GLY A 63 1.40 -7.80 -4.23
N GLY A 64 1.73 -6.89 -5.15
CA GLY A 64 2.17 -5.54 -4.79
C GLY A 64 1.11 -4.73 -4.04
N ALA A 65 -0.17 -4.98 -4.30
CA ALA A 65 -1.28 -4.34 -3.58
C ALA A 65 -1.29 -4.70 -2.09
N ASP A 66 -0.93 -5.95 -1.75
CA ASP A 66 -0.90 -6.47 -0.38
C ASP A 66 0.43 -6.14 0.34
N MET A 67 1.43 -5.60 -0.37
CA MET A 67 2.76 -5.34 0.16
C MET A 67 2.78 -4.43 1.40
N PRO A 68 1.97 -3.36 1.52
CA PRO A 68 1.93 -2.54 2.73
C PRO A 68 1.55 -3.33 3.98
N VAL A 69 0.57 -4.24 3.87
CA VAL A 69 0.14 -5.13 4.95
C VAL A 69 1.28 -6.05 5.36
N VAL A 70 1.97 -6.63 4.38
CA VAL A 70 3.08 -7.57 4.61
C VAL A 70 4.27 -6.89 5.28
N VAL A 71 4.63 -5.69 4.86
CA VAL A 71 5.72 -4.92 5.49
C VAL A 71 5.40 -4.64 6.97
N SER A 72 4.16 -4.25 7.28
CA SER A 72 3.71 -4.05 8.66
C SER A 72 3.75 -5.34 9.47
N MET A 73 3.38 -6.47 8.87
CA MET A 73 3.40 -7.78 9.53
C MET A 73 4.84 -8.28 9.78
N LEU A 74 5.75 -8.08 8.83
CA LEU A 74 7.18 -8.40 9.02
C LEU A 74 7.79 -7.58 10.17
N ASN A 75 7.39 -6.31 10.28
CA ASN A 75 7.79 -5.47 11.42
C ASN A 75 7.26 -6.02 12.75
N SER A 76 6.03 -6.53 12.77
CA SER A 76 5.46 -7.23 13.93
C SER A 76 6.29 -8.46 14.31
N TYR A 77 6.67 -9.30 13.37
CA TYR A 77 7.51 -10.48 13.64
C TYR A 77 8.88 -10.08 14.21
N SER A 78 9.49 -9.03 13.68
CA SER A 78 10.75 -8.50 14.20
C SER A 78 10.60 -7.99 15.65
N GLY A 79 9.47 -7.35 15.96
CA GLY A 79 9.15 -6.91 17.31
C GLY A 79 9.04 -8.08 18.30
N TRP A 80 8.29 -9.12 17.95
CA TRP A 80 8.17 -10.32 18.80
C TRP A 80 9.50 -11.05 18.97
N ALA A 81 10.34 -11.11 17.92
CA ALA A 81 11.68 -11.66 18.01
C ALA A 81 12.56 -10.85 18.97
N ALA A 82 12.50 -9.52 18.92
CA ALA A 82 13.21 -8.65 19.84
C ALA A 82 12.76 -8.86 21.30
N ALA A 83 11.45 -9.01 21.54
CA ALA A 83 10.94 -9.34 22.88
C ALA A 83 11.47 -10.68 23.38
N ALA A 84 11.49 -11.71 22.53
CA ALA A 84 12.05 -13.03 22.88
C ALA A 84 13.54 -12.96 23.23
N ILE A 85 14.33 -12.19 22.48
CA ILE A 85 15.74 -11.93 22.79
C ILE A 85 15.86 -11.18 24.14
N GLY A 86 14.97 -10.22 24.40
CA GLY A 86 14.91 -9.49 25.64
C GLY A 86 14.72 -10.39 26.85
N PHE A 87 13.86 -11.41 26.78
CA PHE A 87 13.69 -12.42 27.81
C PHE A 87 14.97 -13.22 28.04
N THR A 88 15.66 -13.62 26.99
CA THR A 88 16.89 -14.38 27.07
C THR A 88 18.03 -13.57 27.71
N LEU A 89 18.09 -12.26 27.43
CA LEU A 89 19.12 -11.37 27.92
C LEU A 89 18.77 -10.73 29.30
N GLY A 90 17.54 -10.90 29.78
CA GLY A 90 17.06 -10.21 31.00
C GLY A 90 16.97 -8.69 30.83
N ASN A 91 16.67 -8.21 29.63
CA ASN A 91 16.61 -6.78 29.29
C ASN A 91 15.16 -6.31 29.15
N ASP A 92 14.64 -5.65 30.20
CA ASP A 92 13.26 -5.19 30.27
C ASP A 92 12.92 -4.18 29.17
N LEU A 93 13.85 -3.30 28.80
CA LEU A 93 13.62 -2.31 27.74
C LEU A 93 13.39 -3.01 26.40
N LEU A 94 14.16 -4.03 26.09
CA LEU A 94 14.04 -4.79 24.86
C LEU A 94 12.74 -5.61 24.83
N ILE A 95 12.29 -6.13 25.98
CA ILE A 95 11.01 -6.82 26.10
C ILE A 95 9.86 -5.86 25.81
N VAL A 96 9.83 -4.71 26.46
CA VAL A 96 8.74 -3.73 26.32
C VAL A 96 8.70 -3.15 24.92
N THR A 97 9.83 -2.70 24.37
CA THR A 97 9.88 -2.14 23.03
C THR A 97 9.53 -3.17 21.96
N GLY A 98 10.03 -4.41 22.11
CA GLY A 98 9.69 -5.51 21.21
C GLY A 98 8.21 -5.88 21.24
N ALA A 99 7.60 -5.93 22.41
CA ALA A 99 6.17 -6.20 22.55
C ALA A 99 5.30 -5.08 21.95
N LEU A 100 5.68 -3.81 22.15
CA LEU A 100 4.98 -2.67 21.56
C LEU A 100 5.06 -2.67 20.04
N VAL A 101 6.24 -2.88 19.47
CA VAL A 101 6.44 -2.95 18.00
C VAL A 101 5.70 -4.15 17.43
N GLY A 102 5.77 -5.31 18.09
CA GLY A 102 5.10 -6.53 17.69
C GLY A 102 3.58 -6.38 17.64
N SER A 103 2.99 -5.87 18.71
CA SER A 103 1.54 -5.68 18.81
C SER A 103 1.04 -4.59 17.85
N SER A 104 1.72 -3.45 17.76
CA SER A 104 1.32 -2.36 16.86
C SER A 104 1.37 -2.79 15.40
N GLY A 105 2.42 -3.51 14.97
CA GLY A 105 2.51 -4.02 13.60
C GLY A 105 1.39 -5.01 13.25
N ALA A 106 0.99 -5.89 14.17
CA ALA A 106 -0.12 -6.81 13.98
C ALA A 106 -1.47 -6.08 13.86
N ILE A 107 -1.73 -5.12 14.75
CA ILE A 107 -2.96 -4.31 14.73
C ILE A 107 -3.06 -3.51 13.43
N LEU A 108 -1.96 -2.84 13.03
CA LEU A 108 -1.92 -2.08 11.79
C LEU A 108 -2.20 -2.96 10.57
N SER A 109 -1.57 -4.15 10.50
CA SER A 109 -1.83 -5.10 9.41
C SER A 109 -3.29 -5.53 9.35
N TYR A 110 -3.92 -5.78 10.50
CA TYR A 110 -5.33 -6.14 10.58
C TYR A 110 -6.24 -5.00 10.08
N ILE A 111 -6.00 -3.76 10.53
CA ILE A 111 -6.75 -2.58 10.11
C ILE A 111 -6.63 -2.38 8.60
N MET A 112 -5.41 -2.53 8.04
CA MET A 112 -5.17 -2.40 6.61
C MET A 112 -5.90 -3.48 5.80
N CYS A 113 -5.89 -4.73 6.24
CA CYS A 113 -6.66 -5.81 5.61
C CYS A 113 -8.15 -5.48 5.59
N LYS A 114 -8.69 -4.98 6.70
CA LYS A 114 -10.08 -4.57 6.80
C LYS A 114 -10.40 -3.41 5.84
N ALA A 115 -9.53 -2.41 5.76
CA ALA A 115 -9.67 -1.28 4.85
C ALA A 115 -9.59 -1.67 3.36
N MET A 116 -8.90 -2.78 3.04
CA MET A 116 -8.80 -3.33 1.69
C MET A 116 -9.88 -4.37 1.37
N ASN A 117 -10.79 -4.63 2.32
CA ASN A 117 -11.76 -5.74 2.23
C ASN A 117 -11.11 -7.10 1.94
N ARG A 118 -9.91 -7.34 2.49
CA ARG A 118 -9.13 -8.57 2.32
C ARG A 118 -9.10 -9.37 3.61
N HIS A 119 -9.17 -10.69 3.49
CA HIS A 119 -9.05 -11.55 4.65
C HIS A 119 -7.58 -11.61 5.12
N PHE A 120 -7.32 -11.28 6.38
CA PHE A 120 -5.97 -11.19 6.96
C PHE A 120 -5.12 -12.45 6.73
N ILE A 121 -5.70 -13.63 6.94
CA ILE A 121 -5.00 -14.91 6.75
C ILE A 121 -4.63 -15.13 5.27
N SER A 122 -5.49 -14.73 4.34
CA SER A 122 -5.20 -14.91 2.91
C SER A 122 -4.05 -14.02 2.43
N VAL A 123 -3.90 -12.83 3.01
CA VAL A 123 -2.77 -11.93 2.71
C VAL A 123 -1.47 -12.48 3.26
N ILE A 124 -1.44 -12.98 4.52
CA ILE A 124 -0.23 -13.53 5.16
C ILE A 124 0.26 -14.80 4.45
N LEU A 125 -0.64 -15.71 4.16
CA LEU A 125 -0.28 -16.96 3.50
C LEU A 125 0.07 -16.76 2.03
N GLY A 126 -0.39 -15.69 1.42
CA GLY A 126 -0.15 -15.33 0.02
C GLY A 126 -0.60 -16.41 -0.97
N GLY A 127 -1.15 -16.04 -2.12
CA GLY A 127 -1.39 -16.97 -3.22
C GLY A 127 -2.71 -17.75 -3.20
N PHE A 128 -3.70 -17.33 -2.40
CA PHE A 128 -5.08 -17.85 -2.49
C PHE A 128 -5.99 -16.99 -3.39
N GLY A 129 -5.43 -16.18 -4.27
CA GLY A 129 -6.18 -15.47 -5.30
C GLY A 129 -5.89 -16.10 -6.65
N SER A 130 -6.86 -16.84 -7.23
CA SER A 130 -6.85 -17.10 -8.65
C SER A 130 -6.88 -15.76 -9.37
N GLN A 131 -5.78 -15.39 -10.03
CA GLN A 131 -5.81 -14.30 -10.99
C GLN A 131 -6.65 -14.76 -12.17
N VAL A 132 -7.90 -14.37 -12.19
CA VAL A 132 -8.61 -14.24 -13.45
C VAL A 132 -8.10 -12.92 -14.02
N GLN A 133 -7.30 -12.96 -15.07
CA GLN A 133 -7.06 -11.79 -15.89
C GLN A 133 -8.40 -11.44 -16.54
N SER A 134 -9.10 -10.47 -15.99
CA SER A 134 -10.20 -9.86 -16.70
C SER A 134 -9.56 -8.96 -17.76
N GLU A 135 -9.64 -9.37 -19.03
CA GLU A 135 -9.50 -8.47 -20.17
C GLU A 135 -10.77 -7.61 -20.20
N THR A 136 -10.90 -6.68 -19.28
CA THR A 136 -11.98 -5.69 -19.34
C THR A 136 -11.53 -4.63 -20.32
N GLU A 137 -12.24 -4.49 -21.44
CA GLU A 137 -12.02 -3.39 -22.39
C GLU A 137 -12.25 -2.07 -21.64
N ILE A 138 -11.22 -1.23 -21.63
CA ILE A 138 -11.27 0.07 -20.98
C ILE A 138 -12.08 1.01 -21.89
N GLU A 139 -13.32 1.27 -21.54
CA GLU A 139 -14.12 2.33 -22.15
C GLU A 139 -13.76 3.66 -21.48
N GLY A 140 -13.14 4.55 -22.23
CA GLY A 140 -12.85 5.91 -21.78
C GLY A 140 -11.84 6.62 -22.67
N GLU A 141 -12.03 7.90 -22.88
CA GLU A 141 -11.12 8.74 -23.66
C GLU A 141 -10.17 9.49 -22.72
N GLN A 142 -8.87 9.27 -22.88
CA GLN A 142 -7.84 10.05 -22.20
C GLN A 142 -7.45 11.24 -23.06
N VAL A 143 -7.78 12.42 -22.60
CA VAL A 143 -7.35 13.67 -23.24
C VAL A 143 -6.12 14.20 -22.52
N SER A 144 -5.00 14.31 -23.26
CA SER A 144 -3.79 14.94 -22.69
C SER A 144 -4.01 16.44 -22.55
N ILE A 145 -3.74 16.98 -21.37
CA ILE A 145 -3.84 18.40 -21.06
C ILE A 145 -2.46 18.92 -20.65
N ASP A 146 -2.12 20.13 -21.07
CA ASP A 146 -0.90 20.81 -20.69
C ASP A 146 -1.07 21.60 -19.37
N ALA A 147 0.03 22.18 -18.89
CA ALA A 147 0.03 22.92 -17.63
C ALA A 147 -0.86 24.18 -17.68
N ASP A 148 -0.96 24.81 -18.85
CA ASP A 148 -1.78 26.03 -19.03
C ASP A 148 -3.26 25.69 -19.02
N GLY A 149 -3.64 24.57 -19.64
CA GLY A 149 -5.00 24.03 -19.59
C GLY A 149 -5.42 23.66 -18.15
N VAL A 150 -4.55 22.99 -17.40
CA VAL A 150 -4.78 22.69 -15.98
C VAL A 150 -4.93 23.97 -15.17
N ALA A 151 -4.08 24.97 -15.41
CA ALA A 151 -4.16 26.26 -14.72
C ALA A 151 -5.47 26.99 -15.00
N SER A 152 -5.98 26.93 -16.24
CA SER A 152 -7.29 27.49 -16.61
C SER A 152 -8.42 26.79 -15.86
N LEU A 153 -8.47 25.45 -15.87
CA LEU A 153 -9.48 24.68 -15.15
C LEU A 153 -9.47 25.00 -13.64
N LEU A 154 -8.29 25.11 -13.04
CA LEU A 154 -8.16 25.45 -11.63
C LEU A 154 -8.53 26.91 -11.30
N ASN A 155 -8.37 27.83 -12.25
CA ASN A 155 -8.82 29.21 -12.08
C ASN A 155 -10.35 29.33 -12.12
N ASP A 156 -11.01 28.52 -12.92
CA ASP A 156 -12.48 28.52 -13.07
C ASP A 156 -13.19 27.71 -11.98
N ALA A 157 -12.48 26.78 -11.33
CA ALA A 157 -13.01 25.94 -10.26
C ALA A 157 -13.17 26.71 -8.94
N ASP A 158 -14.25 26.47 -8.21
CA ASP A 158 -14.45 26.96 -6.84
C ASP A 158 -14.08 25.89 -5.80
N GLN A 159 -14.34 24.63 -6.09
CA GLN A 159 -14.06 23.49 -5.22
C GLN A 159 -13.05 22.55 -5.88
N VAL A 160 -11.94 22.32 -5.18
CA VAL A 160 -10.86 21.43 -5.63
C VAL A 160 -10.58 20.38 -4.58
N ILE A 161 -10.53 19.11 -4.99
CA ILE A 161 -10.08 18.00 -4.15
C ILE A 161 -8.77 17.46 -4.72
N ILE A 162 -7.78 17.26 -3.86
CA ILE A 162 -6.50 16.65 -4.21
C ILE A 162 -6.45 15.26 -3.59
N VAL A 163 -6.20 14.25 -4.42
CA VAL A 163 -6.08 12.85 -4.01
C VAL A 163 -4.61 12.43 -4.15
N PRO A 164 -3.84 12.47 -3.05
CA PRO A 164 -2.44 12.07 -3.08
C PRO A 164 -2.29 10.56 -2.95
N GLY A 165 -1.31 10.01 -3.65
CA GLY A 165 -0.92 8.62 -3.53
C GLY A 165 0.56 8.44 -3.27
N TYR A 166 0.99 7.19 -3.21
CA TYR A 166 2.39 6.85 -2.95
C TYR A 166 3.37 7.45 -3.96
N GLY A 167 2.95 7.60 -5.22
CA GLY A 167 3.78 8.24 -6.26
C GLY A 167 4.17 9.68 -5.92
N MET A 168 3.32 10.43 -5.21
CA MET A 168 3.65 11.77 -4.71
C MET A 168 4.80 11.69 -3.70
N ALA A 169 4.77 10.72 -2.78
CA ALA A 169 5.83 10.50 -1.79
C ALA A 169 7.16 10.12 -2.45
N VAL A 170 7.14 9.22 -3.44
CA VAL A 170 8.34 8.81 -4.18
C VAL A 170 8.96 9.97 -4.96
N ALA A 171 8.12 10.83 -5.53
CA ALA A 171 8.56 12.03 -6.25
C ALA A 171 8.97 13.17 -5.32
N GLN A 172 8.80 13.03 -4.00
CA GLN A 172 9.01 14.09 -3.00
C GLN A 172 8.26 15.39 -3.36
N ALA A 173 7.07 15.25 -3.96
CA ALA A 173 6.28 16.36 -4.49
C ALA A 173 5.37 17.04 -3.44
N GLN A 174 5.38 16.59 -2.17
CA GLN A 174 4.51 17.10 -1.11
C GLN A 174 4.65 18.62 -0.88
N GLN A 175 5.87 19.15 -1.01
CA GLN A 175 6.11 20.59 -0.87
C GLN A 175 5.49 21.39 -2.03
N THR A 176 5.58 20.87 -3.26
CA THR A 176 4.98 21.50 -4.44
C THR A 176 3.45 21.49 -4.35
N VAL A 177 2.87 20.39 -3.87
CA VAL A 177 1.42 20.28 -3.66
C VAL A 177 0.95 21.22 -2.56
N SER A 178 1.71 21.37 -1.48
CA SER A 178 1.43 22.33 -0.42
C SER A 178 1.45 23.78 -0.95
N GLU A 179 2.43 24.13 -1.78
CA GLU A 179 2.52 25.46 -2.40
C GLU A 179 1.34 25.71 -3.36
N LEU A 180 0.96 24.72 -4.17
CA LEU A 180 -0.23 24.79 -5.03
C LEU A 180 -1.49 25.05 -4.19
N THR A 181 -1.66 24.29 -3.11
CA THR A 181 -2.78 24.45 -2.17
C THR A 181 -2.84 25.86 -1.59
N ARG A 182 -1.69 26.37 -1.15
CA ARG A 182 -1.58 27.72 -0.61
C ARG A 182 -1.99 28.79 -1.62
N ARG A 183 -1.54 28.66 -2.89
CA ARG A 183 -1.90 29.59 -3.98
C ARG A 183 -3.37 29.55 -4.32
N LEU A 184 -3.98 28.37 -4.38
CA LEU A 184 -5.41 28.23 -4.65
C LEU A 184 -6.25 28.82 -3.52
N ARG A 185 -5.89 28.55 -2.26
CA ARG A 185 -6.57 29.13 -1.09
C ARG A 185 -6.43 30.67 -1.03
N ALA A 186 -5.28 31.21 -1.44
CA ALA A 186 -5.08 32.67 -1.57
C ALA A 186 -6.03 33.31 -2.60
N LYS A 187 -6.51 32.53 -3.58
CA LYS A 187 -7.55 32.92 -4.55
C LYS A 187 -8.96 32.60 -4.06
N SER A 188 -9.15 32.36 -2.76
CA SER A 188 -10.43 32.01 -2.14
C SER A 188 -11.06 30.71 -2.66
N LYS A 189 -10.27 29.79 -3.23
CA LYS A 189 -10.75 28.47 -3.63
C LYS A 189 -10.83 27.53 -2.44
N LYS A 190 -11.88 26.69 -2.38
CA LYS A 190 -12.04 25.68 -1.36
C LYS A 190 -11.23 24.44 -1.75
N VAL A 191 -10.05 24.26 -1.15
CA VAL A 191 -9.17 23.12 -1.42
C VAL A 191 -9.22 22.14 -0.26
N ARG A 192 -9.40 20.86 -0.57
CA ARG A 192 -9.41 19.75 0.39
C ARG A 192 -8.57 18.59 -0.14
N PHE A 193 -8.14 17.74 0.76
CA PHE A 193 -7.45 16.49 0.44
C PHE A 193 -8.33 15.29 0.77
N GLY A 194 -8.41 14.33 -0.13
CA GLY A 194 -9.05 13.04 0.10
C GLY A 194 -8.00 11.95 0.29
N ILE A 195 -7.90 11.40 1.49
CA ILE A 195 -6.91 10.39 1.83
C ILE A 195 -7.56 9.02 1.88
N HIS A 196 -7.04 8.10 1.10
CA HIS A 196 -7.44 6.71 1.18
C HIS A 196 -6.69 5.99 2.32
N PRO A 197 -7.34 5.11 3.11
CA PRO A 197 -6.71 4.43 4.25
C PRO A 197 -5.44 3.65 3.92
N VAL A 198 -5.35 3.13 2.69
CA VAL A 198 -4.16 2.38 2.22
C VAL A 198 -3.25 3.21 1.30
N ALA A 199 -3.48 4.52 1.17
CA ALA A 199 -2.60 5.39 0.41
C ALA A 199 -1.21 5.45 1.05
N GLY A 200 -0.19 5.05 0.32
CA GLY A 200 1.17 4.99 0.84
C GLY A 200 1.63 3.58 1.16
N ARG A 201 2.43 3.43 2.21
CA ARG A 201 2.98 2.15 2.69
C ARG A 201 2.51 1.77 4.09
N LEU A 202 2.01 2.73 4.83
CA LEU A 202 1.51 2.57 6.20
C LEU A 202 0.26 3.42 6.37
N PRO A 203 -0.68 3.05 7.24
CA PRO A 203 -1.80 3.90 7.59
C PRO A 203 -1.32 5.28 8.09
N GLY A 204 -1.95 6.34 7.61
CA GLY A 204 -1.55 7.71 7.95
C GLY A 204 -0.27 8.22 7.27
N HIS A 205 0.36 7.45 6.38
CA HIS A 205 1.58 7.87 5.70
C HIS A 205 1.40 9.18 4.94
N MET A 206 0.29 9.35 4.21
CA MET A 206 -0.01 10.59 3.50
C MET A 206 -0.26 11.75 4.45
N ASN A 207 -0.93 11.51 5.57
CA ASN A 207 -1.21 12.53 6.57
C ASN A 207 0.10 13.10 7.17
N VAL A 208 1.07 12.22 7.47
CA VAL A 208 2.39 12.64 7.96
C VAL A 208 3.14 13.47 6.92
N LEU A 209 3.16 13.06 5.66
CA LEU A 209 3.85 13.81 4.59
C LEU A 209 3.20 15.18 4.32
N LEU A 210 1.87 15.27 4.39
CA LEU A 210 1.17 16.54 4.25
C LEU A 210 1.41 17.46 5.46
N ALA A 211 1.47 16.90 6.66
CA ALA A 211 1.82 17.65 7.88
C ALA A 211 3.27 18.17 7.82
N GLU A 212 4.22 17.34 7.34
CA GLU A 212 5.61 17.77 7.10
C GLU A 212 5.68 18.92 6.09
N ALA A 213 4.85 18.86 5.05
CA ALA A 213 4.72 19.94 4.06
C ALA A 213 3.92 21.14 4.55
N LYS A 214 3.52 21.19 5.83
CA LYS A 214 2.75 22.27 6.46
C LYS A 214 1.38 22.51 5.82
N VAL A 215 0.75 21.47 5.31
CA VAL A 215 -0.66 21.52 4.90
C VAL A 215 -1.52 21.61 6.16
N PRO A 216 -2.49 22.54 6.25
CA PRO A 216 -3.40 22.62 7.38
C PRO A 216 -4.18 21.32 7.57
N TYR A 217 -4.30 20.84 8.80
CA TYR A 217 -4.90 19.55 9.08
C TYR A 217 -6.42 19.52 8.86
N ASP A 218 -7.07 20.68 8.99
CA ASP A 218 -8.51 20.87 8.81
C ASP A 218 -9.02 20.62 7.39
N ILE A 219 -8.13 20.59 6.40
CA ILE A 219 -8.48 20.30 4.99
C ILE A 219 -8.09 18.91 4.54
N VAL A 220 -7.52 18.10 5.42
CA VAL A 220 -7.12 16.71 5.13
C VAL A 220 -8.20 15.79 5.69
N LEU A 221 -9.02 15.24 4.79
CA LEU A 221 -10.17 14.42 5.10
C LEU A 221 -9.93 12.97 4.71
N GLU A 222 -10.51 12.06 5.47
CA GLU A 222 -10.49 10.64 5.13
C GLU A 222 -11.54 10.31 4.07
N MET A 223 -11.41 9.14 3.47
CA MET A 223 -12.28 8.68 2.38
C MET A 223 -13.77 8.74 2.75
N ASP A 224 -14.12 8.27 3.95
CA ASP A 224 -15.50 8.21 4.41
C ASP A 224 -16.13 9.60 4.62
N GLU A 225 -15.28 10.62 4.83
CA GLU A 225 -15.73 12.01 5.03
C GLU A 225 -15.89 12.77 3.71
N ILE A 226 -15.15 12.36 2.66
CA ILE A 226 -15.05 13.15 1.42
C ILE A 226 -15.77 12.51 0.23
N ASN A 227 -16.10 11.22 0.28
CA ASN A 227 -16.68 10.50 -0.86
C ASN A 227 -18.00 11.10 -1.33
N ASP A 228 -18.84 11.55 -0.41
CA ASP A 228 -20.13 12.18 -0.72
C ASP A 228 -20.01 13.58 -1.34
N ASP A 229 -18.82 14.18 -1.28
CA ASP A 229 -18.60 15.53 -1.78
C ASP A 229 -18.12 15.57 -3.25
N PHE A 230 -17.70 14.45 -3.83
CA PHE A 230 -17.21 14.42 -5.22
C PHE A 230 -18.23 14.95 -6.24
N PRO A 231 -19.54 14.63 -6.17
CA PRO A 231 -20.52 15.15 -7.12
C PRO A 231 -20.61 16.69 -7.16
N ASN A 232 -20.26 17.34 -6.04
CA ASN A 232 -20.29 18.80 -5.90
C ASN A 232 -18.93 19.45 -6.17
N THR A 233 -17.90 18.66 -6.57
CA THR A 233 -16.54 19.14 -6.78
C THR A 233 -16.31 19.47 -8.25
N ASP A 234 -15.73 20.65 -8.51
CA ASP A 234 -15.47 21.10 -9.87
C ASP A 234 -14.26 20.42 -10.49
N VAL A 235 -13.17 20.28 -9.71
CA VAL A 235 -11.93 19.67 -10.17
C VAL A 235 -11.34 18.75 -9.11
N VAL A 236 -11.02 17.53 -9.52
CA VAL A 236 -10.24 16.58 -8.71
C VAL A 236 -8.87 16.41 -9.34
N ILE A 237 -7.82 16.49 -8.53
CA ILE A 237 -6.43 16.24 -8.96
C ILE A 237 -5.93 14.96 -8.29
N VAL A 238 -5.70 13.92 -9.08
CA VAL A 238 -5.11 12.66 -8.63
C VAL A 238 -3.61 12.70 -8.86
N ILE A 239 -2.82 12.61 -7.78
CA ILE A 239 -1.36 12.72 -7.84
C ILE A 239 -0.69 11.45 -7.32
N GLY A 240 -0.16 10.65 -8.24
CA GLY A 240 0.60 9.45 -7.90
C GLY A 240 -0.24 8.34 -7.26
N SER A 241 -1.53 8.31 -7.54
CA SER A 241 -2.48 7.26 -7.19
C SER A 241 -2.94 6.52 -8.42
N ASN A 242 -3.39 5.27 -8.26
CA ASN A 242 -3.99 4.47 -9.32
C ASN A 242 -5.16 3.65 -8.78
N ASP A 243 -4.90 2.52 -8.13
CA ASP A 243 -5.94 1.56 -7.75
C ASP A 243 -6.98 2.11 -6.76
N ILE A 244 -6.60 3.06 -5.91
CA ILE A 244 -7.49 3.68 -4.92
C ILE A 244 -8.56 4.61 -5.51
N VAL A 245 -8.48 4.88 -6.81
CA VAL A 245 -9.46 5.68 -7.57
C VAL A 245 -10.04 4.91 -8.76
N ASN A 246 -9.83 3.59 -8.81
CA ASN A 246 -10.22 2.76 -9.93
C ASN A 246 -11.63 2.20 -9.75
N PRO A 247 -12.59 2.52 -10.64
CA PRO A 247 -13.95 2.00 -10.56
C PRO A 247 -14.05 0.48 -10.68
N ALA A 248 -13.07 -0.20 -11.31
CA ALA A 248 -13.04 -1.66 -11.40
C ALA A 248 -13.08 -2.37 -10.03
N ALA A 249 -12.76 -1.67 -8.95
CA ALA A 249 -12.93 -2.20 -7.59
C ALA A 249 -14.40 -2.44 -7.21
N GLN A 250 -15.32 -1.69 -7.79
CA GLN A 250 -16.78 -1.79 -7.56
C GLN A 250 -17.47 -2.60 -8.66
N ASP A 251 -17.06 -2.41 -9.91
CA ASP A 251 -17.80 -2.89 -11.08
C ASP A 251 -17.36 -4.29 -11.56
N ASP A 252 -16.11 -4.68 -11.31
CA ASP A 252 -15.57 -5.97 -11.76
C ASP A 252 -15.29 -6.92 -10.59
N PRO A 253 -16.13 -7.95 -10.38
CA PRO A 253 -15.91 -8.95 -9.33
C PRO A 253 -14.62 -9.78 -9.50
N ASN A 254 -14.07 -9.84 -10.72
CA ASN A 254 -12.87 -10.60 -11.04
C ASN A 254 -11.58 -9.76 -10.92
N SER A 255 -11.71 -8.45 -10.69
CA SER A 255 -10.57 -7.57 -10.51
C SER A 255 -9.74 -7.96 -9.28
N PRO A 256 -8.41 -7.87 -9.33
CA PRO A 256 -7.54 -8.06 -8.16
C PRO A 256 -7.87 -7.14 -6.99
N ILE A 257 -8.54 -6.02 -7.25
CA ILE A 257 -8.96 -5.02 -6.26
C ILE A 257 -10.46 -5.08 -5.95
N ALA A 258 -11.18 -6.10 -6.43
CA ALA A 258 -12.62 -6.24 -6.23
C ALA A 258 -13.03 -6.10 -4.76
N GLY A 259 -14.05 -5.29 -4.51
CA GLY A 259 -14.57 -5.03 -3.17
C GLY A 259 -13.72 -4.09 -2.31
N MET A 260 -12.61 -3.55 -2.82
CA MET A 260 -11.87 -2.50 -2.14
C MET A 260 -12.69 -1.20 -2.18
N PRO A 261 -12.91 -0.53 -1.06
CA PRO A 261 -13.49 0.80 -1.09
C PRO A 261 -12.55 1.76 -1.81
N VAL A 262 -13.08 2.65 -2.63
CA VAL A 262 -12.30 3.57 -3.47
C VAL A 262 -12.82 5.00 -3.35
N LEU A 263 -11.97 5.96 -3.67
CA LEU A 263 -12.37 7.35 -3.80
C LEU A 263 -13.08 7.53 -5.15
N GLU A 264 -14.35 7.91 -5.13
CA GLU A 264 -15.22 7.97 -6.29
C GLU A 264 -15.01 9.25 -7.12
N VAL A 265 -13.77 9.49 -7.52
CA VAL A 265 -13.34 10.71 -8.21
C VAL A 265 -14.08 10.97 -9.54
N TRP A 266 -14.54 9.90 -10.21
CA TRP A 266 -15.29 9.98 -11.48
C TRP A 266 -16.65 10.65 -11.36
N LYS A 267 -17.15 10.82 -10.14
CA LYS A 267 -18.41 11.57 -9.89
C LYS A 267 -18.23 13.08 -9.95
N SER A 268 -16.99 13.59 -9.99
CA SER A 268 -16.71 15.01 -10.10
C SER A 268 -16.82 15.52 -11.53
N LYS A 269 -16.92 16.85 -11.72
CA LYS A 269 -17.06 17.45 -13.04
C LYS A 269 -15.84 17.26 -13.93
N ASN A 270 -14.64 17.41 -13.36
CA ASN A 270 -13.37 17.23 -14.06
C ASN A 270 -12.38 16.45 -13.18
N VAL A 271 -11.70 15.46 -13.77
CA VAL A 271 -10.66 14.69 -13.10
C VAL A 271 -9.35 14.84 -13.84
N ILE A 272 -8.34 15.32 -13.16
CA ILE A 272 -6.98 15.50 -13.70
C ILE A 272 -6.08 14.47 -13.05
N VAL A 273 -5.45 13.62 -13.84
CA VAL A 273 -4.52 12.59 -13.35
C VAL A 273 -3.09 12.99 -13.69
N SER A 274 -2.28 13.21 -12.67
CA SER A 274 -0.84 13.43 -12.83
C SER A 274 -0.09 12.11 -12.77
N LYS A 275 0.40 11.65 -13.93
CA LYS A 275 1.06 10.36 -14.10
C LYS A 275 2.34 10.51 -14.92
N ARG A 276 3.40 9.79 -14.56
CA ARG A 276 4.70 9.86 -15.24
C ARG A 276 4.75 9.10 -16.56
N GLY A 277 3.85 8.19 -16.80
CA GLY A 277 3.82 7.31 -17.98
C GLY A 277 2.47 6.60 -18.10
N GLN A 278 2.31 5.83 -19.16
CA GLN A 278 1.08 5.07 -19.44
C GLN A 278 1.06 3.69 -18.77
N GLY A 279 1.84 3.50 -17.71
CA GLY A 279 1.82 2.23 -16.95
C GLY A 279 0.49 2.02 -16.23
N THR A 280 -0.01 0.81 -16.25
CA THR A 280 -1.21 0.38 -15.53
C THR A 280 -0.92 0.14 -14.03
N GLY A 281 -1.93 0.16 -13.17
CA GLY A 281 -1.82 -0.22 -11.77
C GLY A 281 -1.79 -1.72 -11.55
N TYR A 282 -2.03 -2.17 -10.32
CA TYR A 282 -2.08 -3.60 -9.97
C TYR A 282 -3.28 -4.31 -10.62
N SER A 283 -4.32 -3.59 -10.96
CA SER A 283 -5.49 -4.10 -11.68
C SER A 283 -5.23 -4.36 -13.18
N GLY A 284 -4.08 -3.92 -13.70
CA GLY A 284 -3.79 -4.02 -15.14
C GLY A 284 -4.48 -2.97 -16.00
N ILE A 285 -5.22 -2.05 -15.37
CA ILE A 285 -6.02 -1.00 -16.02
C ILE A 285 -5.41 0.37 -15.79
#